data_f5f45bb627597482de5a87ecb12c458e
#
_entry.id   f5f45bb627597482de5a87ecb12c458e
#
_cell.length_a   1.000
_cell.length_b   1.000
_cell.length_c   1.000
_cell.angle_alpha   90.00
_cell.angle_beta   90.00
_cell.angle_gamma   90.00
#
_symmetry.space_group_name_H-M   'P 1'
#
loop_
_entity.id
_entity.type
_entity.pdbx_description
1 polymer ?
#
loop_
_entity_poly.entity_id
_entity_poly.type
_entity_poly.pdbx_seq_one_letter_code
_entity_poly.pdbx_strand_id
1 'polypeptide(L)'
;MVKCTAMARTWYLVQSKPRNEARALENLLRQGYETYLPLMAVERLQRGKLPHTMEPLFPRYLFLHLEEGNDNWGPIRSTLGVAGMVRFGLAYATVSEAVIELLRERTQQVKKTLFETGDSVQVVSGPLIGLEGVFEIADGEQRSFVLLEFMQKQQRISVSTADLRAASY
;
A
#
# COMPACT_ATOMS: atom_id res chain seq x y z
N MET A 1 -39.36 -24.40 3.30
CA MET A 1 -38.05 -23.89 3.76
C MET A 1 -37.32 -23.32 2.57
N VAL A 2 -37.37 -22.01 2.38
CA VAL A 2 -36.59 -21.33 1.35
C VAL A 2 -35.18 -21.24 1.91
N LYS A 3 -34.24 -21.99 1.33
CA LYS A 3 -32.80 -21.78 1.59
C LYS A 3 -32.46 -20.41 1.04
N CYS A 4 -32.34 -19.41 1.90
CA CYS A 4 -31.57 -18.17 1.60
C CYS A 4 -30.15 -18.64 1.31
N THR A 5 -29.84 -18.84 0.05
CA THR A 5 -28.47 -18.93 -0.41
C THR A 5 -27.94 -17.51 -0.27
N ALA A 6 -27.16 -17.25 0.77
CA ALA A 6 -26.42 -16.01 0.86
C ALA A 6 -25.61 -15.91 -0.44
N MET A 7 -25.97 -14.98 -1.31
CA MET A 7 -25.21 -14.72 -2.53
C MET A 7 -23.82 -14.26 -2.10
N ALA A 8 -22.79 -14.95 -2.57
CA ALA A 8 -21.43 -14.67 -2.22
C ALA A 8 -21.06 -13.26 -2.70
N ARG A 9 -20.45 -12.48 -1.83
CA ARG A 9 -19.83 -11.20 -2.22
C ARG A 9 -18.72 -11.44 -3.22
N THR A 10 -18.63 -10.58 -4.20
CA THR A 10 -17.64 -10.68 -5.29
C THR A 10 -16.94 -9.34 -5.49
N TRP A 11 -15.65 -9.39 -5.79
CA TRP A 11 -14.89 -8.20 -6.13
C TRP A 11 -15.09 -7.83 -7.59
N TYR A 12 -15.52 -6.59 -7.80
CA TYR A 12 -15.73 -6.00 -9.12
C TYR A 12 -14.67 -4.93 -9.41
N LEU A 13 -14.31 -4.80 -10.68
CA LEU A 13 -13.35 -3.81 -11.12
C LEU A 13 -14.08 -2.51 -11.46
N VAL A 14 -13.64 -1.42 -10.84
CA VAL A 14 -14.15 -0.06 -11.05
C VAL A 14 -13.08 0.80 -11.68
N GLN A 15 -13.46 1.57 -12.69
CA GLN A 15 -12.59 2.56 -13.30
C GLN A 15 -12.83 3.93 -12.70
N SER A 16 -11.77 4.60 -12.28
CA SER A 16 -11.82 5.99 -11.84
C SER A 16 -11.58 6.96 -13.01
N LYS A 17 -11.92 8.22 -12.79
CA LYS A 17 -11.41 9.31 -13.61
C LYS A 17 -9.91 9.47 -13.41
N PRO A 18 -9.17 10.00 -14.40
CA PRO A 18 -7.73 10.18 -14.28
C PRO A 18 -7.35 10.97 -13.02
N ARG A 19 -6.41 10.44 -12.25
CA ARG A 19 -5.91 11.05 -10.99
C ARG A 19 -6.99 11.27 -9.91
N ASN A 20 -8.09 10.54 -9.97
CA ASN A 20 -9.17 10.60 -8.99
C ASN A 20 -9.36 9.28 -8.22
N GLU A 21 -8.37 8.40 -8.21
CA GLU A 21 -8.44 7.11 -7.56
C GLU A 21 -8.72 7.25 -6.05
N ALA A 22 -7.95 8.11 -5.38
CA ALA A 22 -8.14 8.38 -3.95
C ALA A 22 -9.50 9.03 -3.66
N ARG A 23 -9.95 9.94 -4.53
CA ARG A 23 -11.27 10.59 -4.40
C ARG A 23 -12.41 9.59 -4.61
N ALA A 24 -12.27 8.70 -5.58
CA ALA A 24 -13.23 7.63 -5.81
C ALA A 24 -13.31 6.68 -4.61
N LEU A 25 -12.14 6.26 -4.08
CA LEU A 25 -12.04 5.43 -2.88
C LEU A 25 -12.78 6.06 -1.70
N GLU A 26 -12.46 7.32 -1.37
CA GLU A 26 -13.06 8.04 -0.25
C GLU A 26 -14.59 8.12 -0.36
N ASN A 27 -15.10 8.49 -1.55
CA ASN A 27 -16.54 8.65 -1.76
C ASN A 27 -17.29 7.33 -1.77
N LEU A 28 -16.70 6.25 -2.27
CA LEU A 28 -17.27 4.90 -2.21
C LEU A 28 -17.31 4.37 -0.77
N LEU A 29 -16.24 4.54 0.00
CA LEU A 29 -16.21 4.17 1.43
C LEU A 29 -17.24 4.96 2.23
N ARG A 30 -17.39 6.26 1.96
CA ARG A 30 -18.38 7.11 2.62
C ARG A 30 -19.83 6.67 2.36
N GLN A 31 -20.08 6.03 1.22
CA GLN A 31 -21.38 5.45 0.88
C GLN A 31 -21.59 4.06 1.48
N GLY A 32 -20.59 3.50 2.19
CA GLY A 32 -20.66 2.22 2.86
C GLY A 32 -20.22 1.03 2.01
N TYR A 33 -19.65 1.27 0.81
CA TYR A 33 -19.10 0.17 0.00
C TYR A 33 -17.73 -0.25 0.49
N GLU A 34 -17.49 -1.55 0.59
CA GLU A 34 -16.16 -2.08 0.82
C GLU A 34 -15.32 -1.92 -0.45
N THR A 35 -14.32 -1.04 -0.40
CA THR A 35 -13.52 -0.65 -1.55
C THR A 35 -12.04 -0.84 -1.25
N TYR A 36 -11.29 -1.34 -2.21
CA TYR A 36 -9.85 -1.56 -2.11
C TYR A 36 -9.10 -0.89 -3.26
N LEU A 37 -8.15 -0.05 -2.92
CA LEU A 37 -7.20 0.59 -3.84
C LEU A 37 -5.80 0.12 -3.46
N PRO A 38 -5.20 -0.82 -4.21
CA PRO A 38 -3.82 -1.24 -3.96
C PRO A 38 -2.87 -0.10 -4.31
N LEU A 39 -2.03 0.27 -3.35
CA LEU A 39 -1.01 1.30 -3.50
C LEU A 39 0.37 0.67 -3.46
N MET A 40 1.30 1.23 -4.22
CA MET A 40 2.71 0.86 -4.17
C MET A 40 3.56 2.11 -3.91
N ALA A 41 4.67 1.91 -3.21
CA ALA A 41 5.66 2.95 -3.05
C ALA A 41 6.44 3.12 -4.35
N VAL A 42 6.48 4.33 -4.86
CA VAL A 42 7.24 4.68 -6.07
C VAL A 42 8.25 5.78 -5.73
N GLU A 43 9.49 5.54 -6.10
CA GLU A 43 10.53 6.54 -6.00
C GLU A 43 10.55 7.40 -7.27
N ARG A 44 10.29 8.68 -7.11
CA ARG A 44 10.42 9.65 -8.21
C ARG A 44 11.44 10.71 -7.86
N LEU A 45 12.41 10.89 -8.71
CA LEU A 45 13.39 11.97 -8.56
C LEU A 45 12.68 13.32 -8.72
N GLN A 46 12.52 14.04 -7.61
CA GLN A 46 12.02 15.42 -7.60
C GLN A 46 13.05 16.33 -6.96
N ARG A 47 13.57 17.29 -7.75
CA ARG A 47 14.52 18.32 -7.28
C ARG A 47 15.74 17.75 -6.53
N GLY A 48 16.29 16.62 -7.00
CA GLY A 48 17.44 15.98 -6.37
C GLY A 48 17.14 15.18 -5.10
N LYS A 49 15.86 14.99 -4.76
CA LYS A 49 15.38 14.12 -3.68
C LYS A 49 14.55 12.98 -4.27
N LEU A 50 14.62 11.82 -3.65
CA LEU A 50 13.80 10.65 -3.99
C LEU A 50 12.70 10.49 -2.94
N PRO A 51 11.62 11.29 -2.95
CA PRO A 51 10.51 11.05 -2.06
C PRO A 51 9.79 9.76 -2.47
N HIS A 52 9.47 8.93 -1.50
CA HIS A 52 8.48 7.86 -1.70
C HIS A 52 7.10 8.47 -1.84
N THR A 53 6.49 8.23 -2.96
CA THR A 53 5.08 8.58 -3.18
C THR A 53 4.30 7.30 -3.31
N MET A 54 3.20 7.19 -2.57
CA MET A 54 2.26 6.07 -2.72
C MET A 54 1.41 6.32 -3.95
N GLU A 55 1.53 5.45 -4.94
CA GLU A 55 0.75 5.53 -6.18
C GLU A 55 -0.11 4.28 -6.35
N PRO A 56 -1.27 4.40 -7.02
CA PRO A 56 -2.08 3.23 -7.34
C PRO A 56 -1.27 2.19 -8.13
N LEU A 57 -1.30 0.94 -7.68
CA LEU A 57 -0.66 -0.18 -8.38
C LEU A 57 -1.24 -0.35 -9.79
N PHE A 58 -2.53 -0.11 -9.92
CA PHE A 58 -3.25 -0.09 -11.20
C PHE A 58 -3.84 1.31 -11.40
N PRO A 59 -3.17 2.20 -12.14
CA PRO A 59 -3.68 3.54 -12.41
C PRO A 59 -5.09 3.50 -12.99
N ARG A 60 -6.01 4.30 -12.42
CA ARG A 60 -7.41 4.40 -12.80
C ARG A 60 -8.29 3.20 -12.45
N TYR A 61 -7.80 2.21 -11.68
CA TYR A 61 -8.59 1.05 -11.29
C TYR A 61 -8.59 0.87 -9.77
N LEU A 62 -9.73 0.48 -9.25
CA LEU A 62 -9.93 0.08 -7.87
C LEU A 62 -10.93 -1.08 -7.81
N PHE A 63 -10.97 -1.77 -6.69
CA PHE A 63 -11.80 -2.94 -6.50
C PHE A 63 -12.93 -2.64 -5.53
N LEU A 64 -14.12 -3.13 -5.85
CA LEU A 64 -15.34 -2.93 -5.09
C LEU A 64 -15.96 -4.26 -4.74
N HIS A 65 -16.18 -4.53 -3.45
CA HIS A 65 -16.73 -5.79 -2.97
C HIS A 65 -18.24 -5.66 -2.80
N LEU A 66 -18.99 -6.32 -3.67
CA LEU A 66 -20.43 -6.20 -3.74
C LEU A 66 -21.11 -7.56 -3.65
N GLU A 67 -22.31 -7.56 -3.06
CA GLU A 67 -23.24 -8.68 -3.07
C GLU A 67 -24.32 -8.41 -4.11
N GLU A 68 -24.39 -9.28 -5.11
CA GLU A 68 -25.38 -9.17 -6.18
C GLU A 68 -26.79 -9.39 -5.61
N GLY A 69 -27.69 -8.46 -5.90
CA GLY A 69 -29.08 -8.51 -5.42
C GLY A 69 -29.32 -7.90 -4.03
N ASN A 70 -28.27 -7.61 -3.25
CA ASN A 70 -28.38 -6.99 -1.92
C ASN A 70 -27.85 -5.54 -1.92
N ASP A 71 -26.70 -5.30 -2.55
CA ASP A 71 -26.12 -3.98 -2.63
C ASP A 71 -26.76 -3.11 -3.72
N ASN A 72 -26.92 -1.83 -3.45
CA ASN A 72 -27.47 -0.88 -4.41
C ASN A 72 -26.36 -0.38 -5.36
N TRP A 73 -26.37 -0.83 -6.59
CA TRP A 73 -25.35 -0.47 -7.60
C TRP A 73 -25.59 0.88 -8.28
N GLY A 74 -26.78 1.45 -8.11
CA GLY A 74 -27.18 2.71 -8.77
C GLY A 74 -26.24 3.87 -8.49
N PRO A 75 -25.91 4.19 -7.22
CA PRO A 75 -25.05 5.31 -6.86
C PRO A 75 -23.61 5.19 -7.33
N ILE A 76 -23.09 3.99 -7.58
CA ILE A 76 -21.68 3.75 -7.93
C ILE A 76 -21.29 4.58 -9.16
N ARG A 77 -22.11 4.59 -10.20
CA ARG A 77 -21.82 5.31 -11.45
C ARG A 77 -21.80 6.82 -11.31
N SER A 78 -22.54 7.35 -10.33
CA SER A 78 -22.63 8.78 -10.04
C SER A 78 -21.67 9.24 -8.95
N THR A 79 -20.89 8.34 -8.38
CA THR A 79 -19.91 8.67 -7.34
C THR A 79 -18.79 9.53 -7.91
N LEU A 80 -18.48 10.61 -7.19
CA LEU A 80 -17.40 11.52 -7.58
C LEU A 80 -16.05 10.79 -7.64
N GLY A 81 -15.37 10.92 -8.76
CA GLY A 81 -14.11 10.26 -9.02
C GLY A 81 -14.26 8.92 -9.76
N VAL A 82 -15.45 8.34 -9.79
CA VAL A 82 -15.74 7.12 -10.56
C VAL A 82 -16.07 7.48 -12.01
N ALA A 83 -15.50 6.74 -12.95
CA ALA A 83 -15.86 6.79 -14.36
C ALA A 83 -16.95 5.75 -14.67
N GLY A 84 -16.86 4.57 -14.06
CA GLY A 84 -17.85 3.51 -14.20
C GLY A 84 -17.30 2.16 -13.76
N MET A 85 -18.13 1.15 -13.83
CA MET A 85 -17.73 -0.25 -13.63
C MET A 85 -17.21 -0.84 -14.94
N VAL A 86 -16.15 -1.62 -14.85
CA VAL A 86 -15.55 -2.27 -16.03
C VAL A 86 -16.43 -3.44 -16.47
N ARG A 87 -16.62 -3.58 -17.77
CA ARG A 87 -17.40 -4.68 -18.38
C ARG A 87 -16.63 -5.33 -19.49
N PHE A 88 -16.85 -6.61 -19.64
CA PHE A 88 -16.48 -7.39 -20.80
C PHE A 88 -17.76 -7.92 -21.46
N GLY A 89 -18.20 -7.25 -22.53
CA GLY A 89 -19.50 -7.52 -23.12
C GLY A 89 -20.65 -7.16 -22.16
N LEU A 90 -21.49 -8.12 -21.83
CA LEU A 90 -22.64 -7.95 -20.92
C LEU A 90 -22.27 -8.19 -19.45
N ALA A 91 -21.13 -8.82 -19.17
CA ALA A 91 -20.70 -9.18 -17.82
C ALA A 91 -19.77 -8.11 -17.21
N TYR A 92 -19.96 -7.85 -15.92
CA TYR A 92 -19.02 -7.03 -15.16
C TYR A 92 -17.71 -7.79 -14.91
N ALA A 93 -16.60 -7.08 -14.97
CA ALA A 93 -15.29 -7.64 -14.66
C ALA A 93 -15.20 -7.97 -13.17
N THR A 94 -14.86 -9.19 -12.86
CA THR A 94 -14.70 -9.69 -11.48
C THR A 94 -13.28 -10.15 -11.22
N VAL A 95 -12.89 -10.11 -9.94
CA VAL A 95 -11.59 -10.58 -9.46
C VAL A 95 -11.83 -11.53 -8.30
N SER A 96 -11.06 -12.61 -8.23
CA SER A 96 -11.18 -13.57 -7.14
C SER A 96 -10.66 -13.01 -5.81
N GLU A 97 -11.23 -13.45 -4.70
CA GLU A 97 -10.77 -13.08 -3.35
C GLU A 97 -9.28 -13.40 -3.16
N ALA A 98 -8.81 -14.54 -3.66
CA ALA A 98 -7.41 -14.95 -3.56
C ALA A 98 -6.44 -13.92 -4.19
N VAL A 99 -6.83 -13.28 -5.30
CA VAL A 99 -6.02 -12.23 -5.93
C VAL A 99 -6.01 -10.97 -5.06
N ILE A 100 -7.14 -10.59 -4.47
CA ILE A 100 -7.23 -9.43 -3.58
C ILE A 100 -6.38 -9.65 -2.31
N GLU A 101 -6.45 -10.84 -1.71
CA GLU A 101 -5.62 -11.19 -0.56
C GLU A 101 -4.13 -11.14 -0.88
N LEU A 102 -3.72 -11.71 -2.01
CA LEU A 102 -2.33 -11.64 -2.50
C LEU A 102 -1.86 -10.19 -2.69
N LEU A 103 -2.71 -9.34 -3.24
CA LEU A 103 -2.41 -7.91 -3.40
C LEU A 103 -2.28 -7.21 -2.05
N ARG A 104 -3.17 -7.52 -1.09
CA ARG A 104 -3.12 -6.98 0.27
C ARG A 104 -1.81 -7.37 0.98
N GLU A 105 -1.44 -8.64 0.91
CA GLU A 105 -0.19 -9.13 1.49
C GLU A 105 1.03 -8.43 0.90
N ARG A 106 1.11 -8.33 -0.42
CA ARG A 106 2.23 -7.67 -1.11
C ARG A 106 2.31 -6.18 -0.84
N THR A 107 1.18 -5.48 -0.77
CA THR A 107 1.14 -4.05 -0.48
C THR A 107 1.38 -3.75 1.01
N GLN A 108 1.04 -4.66 1.91
CA GLN A 108 1.35 -4.54 3.34
C GLN A 108 2.83 -4.77 3.65
N GLN A 109 3.51 -5.61 2.88
CA GLN A 109 4.95 -5.84 3.05
C GLN A 109 5.79 -4.57 2.83
N VAL A 110 5.29 -3.63 2.04
CA VAL A 110 5.92 -2.30 1.87
C VAL A 110 5.73 -1.40 3.10
N LYS A 111 4.75 -1.67 3.95
CA LYS A 111 4.48 -0.94 5.21
C LYS A 111 5.14 -1.55 6.44
N LYS A 112 5.71 -2.74 6.36
CA LYS A 112 6.49 -3.27 7.47
C LYS A 112 7.78 -2.46 7.54
N THR A 113 7.90 -1.66 8.57
CA THR A 113 9.21 -1.19 9.02
C THR A 113 10.09 -2.42 9.12
N LEU A 114 11.13 -2.49 8.29
CA LEU A 114 12.04 -3.64 8.23
C LEU A 114 12.72 -3.91 9.58
N PHE A 115 12.68 -2.93 10.48
CA PHE A 115 13.31 -2.95 11.79
C PHE A 115 12.41 -2.32 12.84
N GLU A 116 12.48 -2.82 14.07
CA GLU A 116 11.86 -2.24 15.26
C GLU A 116 12.87 -1.45 16.07
N THR A 117 12.40 -0.48 16.85
CA THR A 117 13.27 0.29 17.74
C THR A 117 13.98 -0.64 18.72
N GLY A 118 15.30 -0.62 18.72
CA GLY A 118 16.13 -1.51 19.51
C GLY A 118 16.76 -2.68 18.73
N ASP A 119 16.38 -2.88 17.47
CA ASP A 119 16.98 -3.92 16.64
C ASP A 119 18.44 -3.60 16.33
N SER A 120 19.27 -4.64 16.39
CA SER A 120 20.66 -4.54 15.94
C SER A 120 20.71 -4.58 14.41
N VAL A 121 21.27 -3.55 13.82
CA VAL A 121 21.37 -3.38 12.37
C VAL A 121 22.80 -3.11 11.95
N GLN A 122 23.14 -3.57 10.74
CA GLN A 122 24.44 -3.31 10.12
C GLN A 122 24.23 -2.49 8.85
N VAL A 123 25.12 -1.51 8.64
CA VAL A 123 25.15 -0.74 7.39
C VAL A 123 25.86 -1.55 6.32
N VAL A 124 25.18 -1.83 5.21
CA VAL A 124 25.70 -2.70 4.13
C VAL A 124 26.11 -1.93 2.88
N SER A 125 25.90 -0.63 2.85
CA SER A 125 26.25 0.22 1.71
C SER A 125 26.60 1.65 2.16
N GLY A 126 27.31 2.39 1.31
CA GLY A 126 27.70 3.77 1.55
C GLY A 126 28.96 3.95 2.39
N PRO A 127 29.27 5.20 2.82
CA PRO A 127 30.50 5.53 3.52
C PRO A 127 30.61 4.91 4.93
N LEU A 128 29.52 4.42 5.48
CA LEU A 128 29.44 3.79 6.81
C LEU A 128 29.32 2.27 6.75
N ILE A 129 29.62 1.67 5.60
CA ILE A 129 29.54 0.21 5.38
C ILE A 129 30.31 -0.56 6.45
N GLY A 130 29.70 -1.59 6.99
CA GLY A 130 30.30 -2.49 7.99
C GLY A 130 30.11 -2.04 9.43
N LEU A 131 29.59 -0.83 9.69
CA LEU A 131 29.29 -0.38 11.04
C LEU A 131 27.98 -1.01 11.52
N GLU A 132 27.98 -1.40 12.79
CA GLU A 132 26.81 -1.93 13.48
C GLU A 132 26.25 -0.87 14.44
N GLY A 133 24.93 -0.89 14.59
CA GLY A 133 24.24 0.03 15.46
C GLY A 133 22.87 -0.47 15.88
N VAL A 134 22.17 0.36 16.61
CA VAL A 134 20.81 0.08 17.06
C VAL A 134 19.85 0.96 16.29
N PHE A 135 18.84 0.35 15.69
CA PHE A 135 17.77 1.06 15.01
C PHE A 135 16.94 1.83 16.04
N GLU A 136 16.74 3.12 15.81
CA GLU A 136 16.01 3.99 16.73
C GLU A 136 14.60 4.29 16.22
N ILE A 137 14.50 4.90 15.05
CA ILE A 137 13.22 5.27 14.44
C ILE A 137 13.40 5.49 12.93
N ALA A 138 12.37 5.22 12.18
CA ALA A 138 12.30 5.60 10.78
C ALA A 138 12.14 7.13 10.67
N ASP A 139 13.05 7.77 9.91
CA ASP A 139 12.97 9.18 9.56
C ASP A 139 12.32 9.32 8.18
N GLY A 140 11.02 9.10 8.16
CA GLY A 140 10.26 8.93 6.93
C GLY A 140 10.42 7.52 6.34
N GLU A 141 9.93 7.33 5.13
CA GLU A 141 9.86 5.99 4.52
C GLU A 141 11.21 5.46 3.99
N GLN A 142 12.21 6.33 3.82
CA GLN A 142 13.50 5.96 3.21
C GLN A 142 14.70 6.04 4.13
N ARG A 143 14.60 6.79 5.22
CA ARG A 143 15.69 7.02 6.13
C ARG A 143 15.37 6.50 7.51
N SER A 144 16.39 6.07 8.18
CA SER A 144 16.31 5.58 9.54
C SER A 144 17.39 6.23 10.38
N PHE A 145 17.04 6.61 11.59
CA PHE A 145 18.05 6.96 12.57
C PHE A 145 18.59 5.71 13.22
N VAL A 146 19.90 5.59 13.19
CA VAL A 146 20.65 4.50 13.80
C VAL A 146 21.64 5.09 14.78
N LEU A 147 21.68 4.53 15.99
CA LEU A 147 22.70 4.84 16.98
C LEU A 147 23.92 3.98 16.67
N LEU A 148 24.95 4.58 16.12
CA LEU A 148 26.23 3.94 15.88
C LEU A 148 27.19 4.25 17.03
N GLU A 149 27.91 3.25 17.48
CA GLU A 149 29.03 3.46 18.39
C GLU A 149 30.31 3.78 17.60
N PHE A 150 30.72 5.01 17.65
CA PHE A 150 31.96 5.47 17.00
C PHE A 150 32.87 6.15 18.03
N MET A 151 34.08 5.66 18.17
CA MET A 151 35.08 6.16 19.12
C MET A 151 34.55 6.28 20.57
N GLN A 152 33.90 5.22 21.08
CA GLN A 152 33.30 5.15 22.42
C GLN A 152 32.20 6.19 22.69
N LYS A 153 31.64 6.79 21.65
CA LYS A 153 30.49 7.68 21.74
C LYS A 153 29.38 7.18 20.83
N GLN A 154 28.17 7.14 21.38
CA GLN A 154 26.98 6.88 20.58
C GLN A 154 26.64 8.13 19.77
N GLN A 155 26.53 7.96 18.48
CA GLN A 155 26.10 9.03 17.56
C GLN A 155 24.86 8.59 16.81
N ARG A 156 23.88 9.49 16.79
CA ARG A 156 22.65 9.31 16.02
C ARG A 156 22.91 9.76 14.58
N ILE A 157 22.83 8.85 13.65
CA ILE A 157 23.09 9.10 12.23
C ILE A 157 21.87 8.70 11.41
N SER A 158 21.50 9.52 10.45
CA SER A 158 20.46 9.22 9.48
C SER A 158 21.06 8.44 8.31
N VAL A 159 20.60 7.21 8.10
CA VAL A 159 21.04 6.31 7.04
C VAL A 159 19.86 5.93 6.17
N SER A 160 20.09 5.63 4.88
CA SER A 160 19.03 5.06 4.04
C SER A 160 18.58 3.71 4.59
N THR A 161 17.29 3.52 4.74
CA THR A 161 16.74 2.24 5.24
C THR A 161 17.12 1.06 4.34
N ALA A 162 17.29 1.33 3.03
CA ALA A 162 17.73 0.33 2.06
C ALA A 162 19.19 -0.15 2.30
N ASP A 163 20.00 0.65 2.99
CA ASP A 163 21.40 0.36 3.29
C ASP A 163 21.58 -0.37 4.63
N LEU A 164 20.48 -0.76 5.28
CA LEU A 164 20.46 -1.46 6.55
C LEU A 164 20.11 -2.94 6.36
N ARG A 165 20.74 -3.80 7.14
CA ARG A 165 20.41 -5.23 7.27
C ARG A 165 20.39 -5.59 8.75
N ALA A 166 19.57 -6.56 9.13
CA ALA A 166 19.63 -7.12 10.48
C ALA A 166 21.02 -7.68 10.77
N ALA A 167 21.60 -7.30 11.89
CA ALA A 167 22.84 -7.88 12.34
C ALA A 167 22.55 -9.33 12.78
N SER A 168 23.12 -10.30 12.06
CA SER A 168 23.00 -11.71 12.41
C SER A 168 24.03 -12.02 13.51
N TYR A 169 23.54 -12.48 14.66
CA TYR A 169 24.37 -13.16 15.65
C TYR A 169 24.48 -14.63 15.32
#